data_f58cffed0199c096be309184f03862e0
#
_entry.id   f58cffed0199c096be309184f03862e0
#
_cell.length_a   1.000
_cell.length_b   1.000
_cell.length_c   1.000
_cell.angle_alpha   90.00
_cell.angle_beta   90.00
_cell.angle_gamma   90.00
#
_symmetry.space_group_name_H-M   'P 1'
#
loop_
_entity.id
_entity.type
_entity.pdbx_description
1 polymer ?
#
loop_
_entity_poly.entity_id
_entity_poly.type
_entity_poly.pdbx_seq_one_letter_code
_entity_poly.pdbx_strand_id
1 'polypeptide(L)'
;MKHLLKLEDWSTEEITNTLNLADQLKYEQKHGIEHKILKGKSLGMIFEKSSTRTRVSFEVGMTQLGGYPLFLSSNDLQIGRGEPVEDTARVLSRFLDGIMIRTFEQKEVEALAEYGSIPIINGLTDYCHPCQVLADLMTIREFKGKLEGLKMCFIGDGNNMMNSLIVGALSKGMSFSAACPKDYMPPKHIIEFGEKYGNGKFEIVTDPLEAAKNADVVYTDVWASMGQEEEKKIREAAFAGYQVNKELMAVTNKDCMVLHCLPAHRGEEITADVFEEHANEIFEEAENRLHAQKAVLVECMADEMPEKV
;
A
#
# COMPACT_ATOMS: atom_id res chain seq x y z
N MET A 1 -5.24 -4.97 -21.36
CA MET A 1 -3.99 -4.79 -20.59
C MET A 1 -4.40 -4.40 -19.17
N LYS A 2 -3.80 -5.02 -18.15
CA LYS A 2 -4.14 -4.76 -16.75
C LYS A 2 -3.12 -3.80 -16.15
N HIS A 3 -3.59 -2.78 -15.43
CA HIS A 3 -2.78 -1.84 -14.68
C HIS A 3 -3.15 -1.92 -13.20
N LEU A 4 -2.27 -1.48 -12.32
CA LEU A 4 -2.60 -1.16 -10.93
C LEU A 4 -2.34 0.34 -10.68
N LEU A 5 -3.30 1.19 -11.00
CA LEU A 5 -3.17 2.64 -10.78
C LEU A 5 -3.67 3.02 -9.38
N LYS A 6 -4.77 2.41 -8.95
CA LYS A 6 -5.39 2.51 -7.62
C LYS A 6 -6.26 1.28 -7.36
N LEU A 7 -6.56 0.99 -6.09
CA LEU A 7 -7.37 -0.19 -5.75
C LEU A 7 -8.85 -0.07 -6.14
N GLU A 8 -9.37 1.15 -6.28
CA GLU A 8 -10.74 1.38 -6.75
C GLU A 8 -11.00 0.84 -8.15
N ASP A 9 -9.94 0.67 -8.95
CA ASP A 9 -10.04 0.15 -10.32
C ASP A 9 -10.12 -1.39 -10.37
N TRP A 10 -9.86 -2.06 -9.24
CA TRP A 10 -9.86 -3.51 -9.14
C TRP A 10 -11.11 -4.03 -8.43
N SER A 11 -11.70 -5.08 -8.97
CA SER A 11 -12.83 -5.78 -8.33
C SER A 11 -12.38 -6.53 -7.07
N THR A 12 -13.35 -6.83 -6.20
CA THR A 12 -13.14 -7.69 -5.02
C THR A 12 -12.54 -9.05 -5.38
N GLU A 13 -12.93 -9.60 -6.54
CA GLU A 13 -12.40 -10.87 -7.05
C GLU A 13 -10.93 -10.74 -7.48
N GLU A 14 -10.56 -9.68 -8.20
CA GLU A 14 -9.18 -9.43 -8.60
C GLU A 14 -8.27 -9.25 -7.39
N ILE A 15 -8.69 -8.47 -6.39
CA ILE A 15 -7.96 -8.33 -5.13
C ILE A 15 -7.79 -9.70 -4.46
N THR A 16 -8.85 -10.54 -4.42
CA THR A 16 -8.78 -11.88 -3.81
C THR A 16 -7.80 -12.78 -4.55
N ASN A 17 -7.85 -12.79 -5.88
CA ASN A 17 -6.96 -13.60 -6.70
C ASN A 17 -5.49 -13.18 -6.51
N THR A 18 -5.23 -11.88 -6.45
CA THR A 18 -3.89 -11.33 -6.18
C THR A 18 -3.38 -11.75 -4.79
N LEU A 19 -4.22 -11.68 -3.76
CA LEU A 19 -3.84 -12.15 -2.42
C LEU A 19 -3.55 -13.65 -2.40
N ASN A 20 -4.35 -14.47 -3.09
CA ASN A 20 -4.13 -15.93 -3.18
C ASN A 20 -2.83 -16.24 -3.92
N LEU A 21 -2.55 -15.54 -5.02
CA LEU A 21 -1.30 -15.67 -5.74
C LEU A 21 -0.10 -15.23 -4.88
N ALA A 22 -0.25 -14.18 -4.09
CA ALA A 22 0.79 -13.73 -3.17
C ALA A 22 1.13 -14.79 -2.11
N ASP A 23 0.12 -15.46 -1.55
CA ASP A 23 0.32 -16.58 -0.61
C ASP A 23 1.04 -17.75 -1.28
N GLN A 24 0.64 -18.11 -2.50
CA GLN A 24 1.31 -19.15 -3.28
C GLN A 24 2.79 -18.80 -3.52
N LEU A 25 3.07 -17.60 -4.02
CA LEU A 25 4.43 -17.14 -4.30
C LEU A 25 5.29 -17.02 -3.04
N LYS A 26 4.69 -16.68 -1.90
CA LYS A 26 5.35 -16.69 -0.59
C LYS A 26 5.71 -18.12 -0.18
N TYR A 27 4.75 -19.04 -0.28
CA TYR A 27 4.96 -20.45 0.01
C TYR A 27 6.09 -21.04 -0.84
N GLU A 28 6.04 -20.83 -2.16
CA GLU A 28 7.06 -21.31 -3.10
C GLU A 28 8.43 -20.76 -2.75
N GLN A 29 8.53 -19.44 -2.44
CA GLN A 29 9.78 -18.82 -2.02
C GLN A 29 10.36 -19.44 -0.74
N LYS A 30 9.51 -19.63 0.27
CA LYS A 30 9.94 -20.21 1.57
C LYS A 30 10.38 -21.68 1.45
N HIS A 31 9.90 -22.41 0.43
CA HIS A 31 10.22 -23.83 0.20
C HIS A 31 11.22 -24.06 -0.95
N GLY A 32 11.81 -23.00 -1.50
CA GLY A 32 12.80 -23.11 -2.56
C GLY A 32 12.24 -23.60 -3.91
N ILE A 33 10.93 -23.45 -4.13
CA ILE A 33 10.27 -23.78 -5.39
C ILE A 33 10.47 -22.64 -6.37
N GLU A 34 11.04 -22.93 -7.53
CA GLU A 34 11.31 -21.92 -8.55
C GLU A 34 10.01 -21.48 -9.25
N HIS A 35 9.83 -20.15 -9.42
CA HIS A 35 8.66 -19.56 -10.07
C HIS A 35 9.06 -18.40 -11.02
N LYS A 36 9.80 -18.73 -12.07
CA LYS A 36 10.30 -17.76 -13.08
C LYS A 36 9.23 -17.38 -14.11
N ILE A 37 8.06 -16.92 -13.65
CA ILE A 37 6.87 -16.63 -14.46
C ILE A 37 7.12 -15.47 -15.42
N LEU A 38 7.96 -14.49 -15.07
CA LEU A 38 8.30 -13.32 -15.88
C LEU A 38 9.66 -13.44 -16.58
N LYS A 39 10.11 -14.66 -16.89
CA LYS A 39 11.38 -14.88 -17.57
C LYS A 39 11.46 -14.09 -18.87
N GLY A 40 12.50 -13.25 -19.00
CA GLY A 40 12.76 -12.45 -20.19
C GLY A 40 12.02 -11.11 -20.23
N LYS A 41 11.12 -10.84 -19.28
CA LYS A 41 10.44 -9.53 -19.14
C LYS A 41 11.34 -8.52 -18.46
N SER A 42 11.16 -7.24 -18.78
CA SER A 42 11.86 -6.10 -18.20
C SER A 42 10.88 -5.12 -17.55
N LEU A 43 11.19 -4.71 -16.31
CA LEU A 43 10.43 -3.74 -15.54
C LEU A 43 11.22 -2.46 -15.35
N GLY A 44 10.75 -1.33 -15.88
CA GLY A 44 11.27 -0.01 -15.53
C GLY A 44 10.68 0.47 -14.21
N MET A 45 11.53 0.87 -13.26
CA MET A 45 11.09 1.33 -11.95
C MET A 45 11.45 2.81 -11.78
N ILE A 46 10.51 3.70 -12.08
CA ILE A 46 10.69 5.16 -12.01
C ILE A 46 10.49 5.63 -10.56
N PHE A 47 11.47 6.34 -10.03
CA PHE A 47 11.44 6.90 -8.68
C PHE A 47 11.66 8.40 -8.70
N GLU A 48 10.63 9.16 -8.33
CA GLU A 48 10.71 10.59 -8.00
C GLU A 48 10.79 10.82 -6.50
N LYS A 49 10.25 9.88 -5.72
CA LYS A 49 10.39 9.80 -4.26
C LYS A 49 11.25 8.60 -3.87
N SER A 50 12.27 8.83 -3.03
CA SER A 50 13.13 7.76 -2.51
C SER A 50 12.33 6.74 -1.70
N SER A 51 12.69 5.46 -1.79
CA SER A 51 12.16 4.40 -0.94
C SER A 51 13.02 3.16 -0.96
N THR A 52 13.56 2.79 0.18
CA THR A 52 14.32 1.54 0.32
C THR A 52 13.41 0.33 0.14
N ARG A 53 12.28 0.29 0.85
CA ARG A 53 11.36 -0.86 0.82
C ARG A 53 10.77 -1.10 -0.55
N THR A 54 10.23 -0.09 -1.20
CA THR A 54 9.65 -0.21 -2.55
C THR A 54 10.70 -0.63 -3.56
N ARG A 55 11.88 -0.01 -3.53
CA ARG A 55 12.96 -0.37 -4.44
C ARG A 55 13.38 -1.83 -4.28
N VAL A 56 13.80 -2.21 -3.08
CA VAL A 56 14.34 -3.55 -2.83
C VAL A 56 13.28 -4.63 -3.09
N SER A 57 12.03 -4.43 -2.65
CA SER A 57 10.97 -5.43 -2.84
C SER A 57 10.59 -5.63 -4.32
N PHE A 58 10.56 -4.59 -5.14
CA PHE A 58 10.33 -4.74 -6.58
C PHE A 58 11.53 -5.31 -7.32
N GLU A 59 12.76 -4.86 -7.02
CA GLU A 59 13.98 -5.42 -7.62
C GLU A 59 14.13 -6.91 -7.33
N VAL A 60 14.01 -7.29 -6.07
CA VAL A 60 14.12 -8.70 -5.64
C VAL A 60 12.93 -9.50 -6.19
N GLY A 61 11.71 -8.98 -6.10
CA GLY A 61 10.51 -9.63 -6.62
C GLY A 61 10.59 -9.93 -8.11
N MET A 62 10.97 -8.94 -8.91
CA MET A 62 11.14 -9.12 -10.37
C MET A 62 12.25 -10.13 -10.69
N THR A 63 13.37 -10.08 -9.94
CA THR A 63 14.47 -11.05 -10.10
C THR A 63 14.04 -12.47 -9.76
N GLN A 64 13.30 -12.67 -8.68
CA GLN A 64 12.77 -13.99 -8.29
C GLN A 64 11.79 -14.55 -9.32
N LEU A 65 11.00 -13.67 -9.97
CA LEU A 65 10.13 -14.04 -11.09
C LEU A 65 10.88 -14.28 -12.42
N GLY A 66 12.20 -14.16 -12.43
CA GLY A 66 13.05 -14.42 -13.61
C GLY A 66 13.13 -13.26 -14.59
N GLY A 67 12.60 -12.10 -14.24
CA GLY A 67 12.66 -10.90 -15.05
C GLY A 67 13.84 -10.00 -14.70
N TYR A 68 13.93 -8.86 -15.38
CA TYR A 68 15.00 -7.88 -15.24
C TYR A 68 14.45 -6.54 -14.73
N PRO A 69 14.76 -6.11 -13.49
CA PRO A 69 14.39 -4.80 -12.98
C PRO A 69 15.42 -3.74 -13.37
N LEU A 70 14.94 -2.57 -13.82
CA LEU A 70 15.78 -1.39 -14.08
C LEU A 70 15.38 -0.27 -13.13
N PHE A 71 16.28 0.11 -12.26
CA PHE A 71 16.10 1.31 -11.42
C PHE A 71 16.30 2.58 -12.25
N LEU A 72 15.29 3.44 -12.26
CA LEU A 72 15.24 4.67 -13.04
C LEU A 72 14.97 5.85 -12.09
N SER A 73 16.03 6.56 -11.68
CA SER A 73 15.88 7.79 -10.89
C SER A 73 15.41 8.93 -11.79
N SER A 74 14.39 9.68 -11.40
CA SER A 74 13.93 10.86 -12.15
C SER A 74 15.04 11.91 -12.33
N ASN A 75 16.01 11.97 -11.42
CA ASN A 75 17.18 12.85 -11.54
C ASN A 75 18.06 12.51 -12.76
N ASP A 76 18.02 11.26 -13.22
CA ASP A 76 18.82 10.76 -14.35
C ASP A 76 18.00 10.66 -15.64
N LEU A 77 16.67 10.81 -15.56
CA LEU A 77 15.74 10.73 -16.67
C LEU A 77 15.40 12.12 -17.24
N GLN A 78 14.90 12.16 -18.48
CA GLN A 78 14.47 13.39 -19.11
C GLN A 78 13.14 13.91 -18.53
N ILE A 79 12.29 13.06 -17.97
CA ILE A 79 11.08 13.44 -17.26
C ILE A 79 11.38 14.43 -16.14
N GLY A 80 12.45 14.21 -15.38
CA GLY A 80 12.95 15.15 -14.37
C GLY A 80 13.52 16.46 -14.94
N ARG A 81 13.65 16.59 -16.28
CA ARG A 81 14.15 17.75 -17.01
C ARG A 81 13.10 18.41 -17.90
N GLY A 82 11.81 18.02 -17.74
CA GLY A 82 10.69 18.63 -18.44
C GLY A 82 10.26 17.91 -19.73
N GLU A 83 10.71 16.67 -19.99
CA GLU A 83 10.11 15.83 -21.03
C GLU A 83 8.67 15.51 -20.63
N PRO A 84 7.67 15.68 -21.54
CA PRO A 84 6.30 15.29 -21.23
C PRO A 84 6.17 13.82 -20.87
N VAL A 85 5.32 13.52 -19.88
CA VAL A 85 5.06 12.13 -19.42
C VAL A 85 4.59 11.25 -20.57
N GLU A 86 3.80 11.80 -21.50
CA GLU A 86 3.28 11.15 -22.70
C GLU A 86 4.40 10.64 -23.63
N ASP A 87 5.46 11.41 -23.79
CA ASP A 87 6.59 11.03 -24.64
C ASP A 87 7.44 9.97 -23.96
N THR A 88 7.71 10.12 -22.67
CA THR A 88 8.36 9.10 -21.84
C THR A 88 7.58 7.78 -21.89
N ALA A 89 6.25 7.82 -21.76
CA ALA A 89 5.40 6.63 -21.84
C ALA A 89 5.53 5.90 -23.18
N ARG A 90 5.48 6.65 -24.30
CA ARG A 90 5.60 6.09 -25.65
C ARG A 90 6.96 5.48 -25.94
N VAL A 91 8.04 6.14 -25.46
CA VAL A 91 9.41 5.65 -25.64
C VAL A 91 9.66 4.41 -24.81
N LEU A 92 9.37 4.45 -23.49
CA LEU A 92 9.63 3.33 -22.60
C LEU A 92 8.80 2.10 -22.95
N SER A 93 7.59 2.27 -23.47
CA SER A 93 6.75 1.17 -23.95
C SER A 93 7.36 0.39 -25.13
N ARG A 94 8.39 0.91 -25.80
CA ARG A 94 9.11 0.22 -26.87
C ARG A 94 10.32 -0.56 -26.39
N PHE A 95 10.72 -0.36 -25.14
CA PHE A 95 11.92 -0.97 -24.56
C PHE A 95 11.59 -1.93 -23.41
N LEU A 96 10.49 -1.71 -22.72
CA LEU A 96 10.12 -2.39 -21.48
C LEU A 96 8.81 -3.18 -21.65
N ASP A 97 8.60 -4.14 -20.74
CA ASP A 97 7.37 -4.94 -20.67
C ASP A 97 6.42 -4.43 -19.56
N GLY A 98 6.88 -3.55 -18.70
CA GLY A 98 6.07 -2.90 -17.67
C GLY A 98 6.81 -1.74 -17.02
N ILE A 99 6.06 -0.83 -16.40
CA ILE A 99 6.60 0.30 -15.63
C ILE A 99 5.97 0.28 -14.23
N MET A 100 6.80 0.34 -13.21
CA MET A 100 6.41 0.75 -11.86
C MET A 100 6.87 2.20 -11.66
N ILE A 101 6.00 3.03 -11.10
CA ILE A 101 6.34 4.43 -10.79
C ILE A 101 5.98 4.76 -9.34
N ARG A 102 6.88 5.47 -8.67
CA ARG A 102 6.68 6.10 -7.37
C ARG A 102 6.91 7.60 -7.49
N THR A 103 5.83 8.36 -7.45
CA THR A 103 5.80 9.80 -7.74
C THR A 103 4.92 10.57 -6.75
N PHE A 104 4.66 11.83 -7.02
CA PHE A 104 3.78 12.71 -6.25
C PHE A 104 2.35 12.67 -6.81
N GLU A 105 2.17 12.98 -8.07
CA GLU A 105 0.88 13.21 -8.67
C GLU A 105 0.26 11.94 -9.26
N GLN A 106 -0.97 11.62 -8.88
CA GLN A 106 -1.72 10.48 -9.45
C GLN A 106 -1.88 10.60 -10.98
N LYS A 107 -1.99 11.85 -11.49
CA LYS A 107 -2.14 12.12 -12.92
C LYS A 107 -0.95 11.63 -13.77
N GLU A 108 0.25 11.59 -13.21
CA GLU A 108 1.42 11.06 -13.92
C GLU A 108 1.30 9.56 -14.15
N VAL A 109 0.81 8.83 -13.13
CA VAL A 109 0.56 7.40 -13.23
C VAL A 109 -0.53 7.11 -14.27
N GLU A 110 -1.60 7.90 -14.26
CA GLU A 110 -2.71 7.81 -15.21
C GLU A 110 -2.27 8.16 -16.64
N ALA A 111 -1.44 9.19 -16.81
CA ALA A 111 -0.88 9.57 -18.11
C ALA A 111 0.05 8.48 -18.68
N LEU A 112 0.91 7.87 -17.86
CA LEU A 112 1.71 6.73 -18.31
C LEU A 112 0.83 5.57 -18.83
N ALA A 113 -0.30 5.31 -18.18
CA ALA A 113 -1.23 4.27 -18.60
C ALA A 113 -2.03 4.65 -19.86
N GLU A 114 -2.39 5.92 -20.02
CA GLU A 114 -3.13 6.43 -21.19
C GLU A 114 -2.28 6.43 -22.46
N TYR A 115 -1.03 6.90 -22.36
CA TYR A 115 -0.16 7.09 -23.53
C TYR A 115 0.82 5.94 -23.77
N GLY A 116 1.01 5.06 -22.78
CA GLY A 116 1.82 3.85 -22.90
C GLY A 116 1.06 2.67 -23.52
N SER A 117 1.81 1.63 -23.89
CA SER A 117 1.25 0.37 -24.41
C SER A 117 1.71 -0.86 -23.62
N ILE A 118 2.14 -0.65 -22.38
CA ILE A 118 2.58 -1.67 -21.44
C ILE A 118 1.93 -1.44 -20.07
N PRO A 119 1.87 -2.45 -19.19
CA PRO A 119 1.32 -2.32 -17.83
C PRO A 119 2.00 -1.23 -16.99
N ILE A 120 1.18 -0.47 -16.26
CA ILE A 120 1.65 0.53 -15.30
C ILE A 120 1.23 0.10 -13.89
N ILE A 121 2.18 0.15 -12.96
CA ILE A 121 2.01 -0.22 -11.56
C ILE A 121 2.35 1.00 -10.70
N ASN A 122 1.37 1.45 -9.92
CA ASN A 122 1.55 2.52 -8.94
C ASN A 122 2.30 2.00 -7.71
N GLY A 123 3.54 2.42 -7.55
CA GLY A 123 4.36 2.12 -6.37
C GLY A 123 4.03 2.99 -5.16
N LEU A 124 3.53 4.19 -5.37
CA LEU A 124 2.93 5.17 -4.44
C LEU A 124 2.74 6.52 -5.15
N THR A 125 1.65 7.18 -4.83
CA THR A 125 1.43 8.63 -5.08
C THR A 125 0.97 9.31 -3.79
N ASP A 126 0.79 10.63 -3.81
CA ASP A 126 0.16 11.37 -2.71
C ASP A 126 -1.32 11.03 -2.55
N TYR A 127 -1.92 10.42 -3.57
CA TYR A 127 -3.31 9.97 -3.55
C TYR A 127 -3.48 8.57 -2.94
N CYS A 128 -2.64 7.60 -3.29
CA CYS A 128 -2.81 6.21 -2.86
C CYS A 128 -1.51 5.39 -2.84
N HIS A 129 -1.54 4.28 -2.11
CA HIS A 129 -0.47 3.29 -2.01
C HIS A 129 -1.01 1.85 -2.16
N PRO A 130 -1.48 1.45 -3.35
CA PRO A 130 -2.20 0.20 -3.54
C PRO A 130 -1.38 -1.05 -3.19
N CYS A 131 -0.08 -1.07 -3.51
CA CYS A 131 0.81 -2.20 -3.21
C CYS A 131 1.00 -2.43 -1.70
N GLN A 132 0.95 -1.37 -0.89
CA GLN A 132 1.03 -1.50 0.56
C GLN A 132 -0.22 -2.19 1.09
N VAL A 133 -1.40 -1.71 0.69
CA VAL A 133 -2.66 -2.26 1.20
C VAL A 133 -2.86 -3.73 0.81
N LEU A 134 -2.37 -4.16 -0.34
CA LEU A 134 -2.37 -5.59 -0.68
C LEU A 134 -1.51 -6.41 0.30
N ALA A 135 -0.35 -5.89 0.72
CA ALA A 135 0.48 -6.52 1.73
C ALA A 135 -0.17 -6.50 3.12
N ASP A 136 -0.84 -5.40 3.48
CA ASP A 136 -1.58 -5.27 4.73
C ASP A 136 -2.69 -6.32 4.82
N LEU A 137 -3.52 -6.43 3.78
CA LEU A 137 -4.60 -7.42 3.70
C LEU A 137 -4.06 -8.86 3.75
N MET A 138 -2.93 -9.14 3.08
CA MET A 138 -2.25 -10.42 3.15
C MET A 138 -1.84 -10.74 4.59
N THR A 139 -1.19 -9.79 5.27
CA THR A 139 -0.74 -9.93 6.66
C THR A 139 -1.90 -10.15 7.62
N ILE A 140 -2.96 -9.36 7.51
CA ILE A 140 -4.16 -9.53 8.35
C ILE A 140 -4.72 -10.94 8.15
N ARG A 141 -4.82 -11.42 6.90
CA ARG A 141 -5.31 -12.76 6.60
C ARG A 141 -4.43 -13.86 7.20
N GLU A 142 -3.12 -13.70 7.18
CA GLU A 142 -2.18 -14.65 7.78
C GLU A 142 -2.36 -14.76 9.30
N PHE A 143 -2.50 -13.65 10.00
CA PHE A 143 -2.60 -13.62 11.46
C PHE A 143 -4.03 -13.92 11.97
N LYS A 144 -5.06 -13.50 11.22
CA LYS A 144 -6.47 -13.63 11.65
C LYS A 144 -7.24 -14.76 10.97
N GLY A 145 -6.66 -15.38 9.92
CA GLY A 145 -7.30 -16.45 9.14
C GLY A 145 -8.41 -15.99 8.21
N LYS A 146 -8.81 -14.72 8.27
CA LYS A 146 -9.90 -14.13 7.48
C LYS A 146 -9.72 -12.62 7.34
N LEU A 147 -10.54 -12.00 6.50
CA LEU A 147 -10.70 -10.55 6.38
C LEU A 147 -12.13 -10.13 6.71
N GLU A 148 -13.11 -10.81 6.12
CA GLU A 148 -14.52 -10.47 6.28
C GLU A 148 -14.95 -10.44 7.77
N GLY A 149 -15.65 -9.37 8.12
CA GLY A 149 -16.20 -9.16 9.45
C GLY A 149 -15.21 -8.64 10.50
N LEU A 150 -13.92 -8.48 10.17
CA LEU A 150 -12.96 -7.79 11.05
C LEU A 150 -13.19 -6.27 11.03
N LYS A 151 -12.84 -5.60 12.12
CA LYS A 151 -12.79 -4.14 12.20
C LYS A 151 -11.35 -3.65 12.09
N MET A 152 -11.07 -2.86 11.05
CA MET A 152 -9.83 -2.08 10.92
C MET A 152 -10.05 -0.68 11.45
N CYS A 153 -9.12 -0.18 12.25
CA CYS A 153 -9.09 1.18 12.77
C CYS A 153 -7.81 1.88 12.33
N PHE A 154 -7.93 3.04 11.69
CA PHE A 154 -6.79 3.89 11.34
C PHE A 154 -6.72 5.10 12.29
N ILE A 155 -5.53 5.38 12.84
CA ILE A 155 -5.27 6.52 13.72
C ILE A 155 -4.19 7.39 13.10
N GLY A 156 -4.53 8.62 12.73
CA GLY A 156 -3.55 9.56 12.17
C GLY A 156 -4.09 10.48 11.08
N ASP A 157 -3.24 10.77 10.09
CA ASP A 157 -3.52 11.68 8.98
C ASP A 157 -4.41 11.02 7.91
N GLY A 158 -5.37 11.75 7.37
CA GLY A 158 -6.19 11.35 6.22
C GLY A 158 -5.39 11.35 4.91
N ASN A 159 -4.28 10.64 4.89
CA ASN A 159 -3.31 10.59 3.80
C ASN A 159 -3.58 9.49 2.77
N ASN A 160 -2.62 9.28 1.86
CA ASN A 160 -2.68 8.26 0.81
C ASN A 160 -2.80 6.82 1.35
N MET A 161 -2.24 6.54 2.53
CA MET A 161 -2.40 5.22 3.18
C MET A 161 -3.84 5.00 3.59
N MET A 162 -4.43 5.97 4.31
CA MET A 162 -5.82 5.89 4.73
C MET A 162 -6.76 5.76 3.54
N ASN A 163 -6.54 6.54 2.45
CA ASN A 163 -7.35 6.44 1.23
C ASN A 163 -7.38 5.01 0.70
N SER A 164 -6.22 4.38 0.60
CA SER A 164 -6.09 3.02 0.07
C SER A 164 -6.63 1.95 1.03
N LEU A 165 -6.44 2.14 2.35
CA LEU A 165 -6.93 1.21 3.37
C LEU A 165 -8.47 1.18 3.43
N ILE A 166 -9.14 2.34 3.28
CA ILE A 166 -10.61 2.41 3.18
C ILE A 166 -11.09 1.52 2.05
N VAL A 167 -10.51 1.67 0.86
CA VAL A 167 -10.89 0.88 -0.32
C VAL A 167 -10.62 -0.60 -0.10
N GLY A 168 -9.41 -0.95 0.32
CA GLY A 168 -9.01 -2.35 0.52
C GLY A 168 -9.85 -3.06 1.59
N ALA A 169 -10.03 -2.44 2.75
CA ALA A 169 -10.80 -3.03 3.84
C ALA A 169 -12.27 -3.26 3.47
N LEU A 170 -12.94 -2.23 2.93
CA LEU A 170 -14.34 -2.33 2.54
C LEU A 170 -14.57 -3.32 1.39
N SER A 171 -13.65 -3.39 0.42
CA SER A 171 -13.70 -4.38 -0.67
C SER A 171 -13.61 -5.81 -0.17
N LYS A 172 -13.03 -6.03 1.02
CA LYS A 172 -12.89 -7.36 1.63
C LYS A 172 -13.90 -7.64 2.74
N GLY A 173 -14.97 -6.81 2.85
CA GLY A 173 -16.05 -7.01 3.81
C GLY A 173 -15.66 -6.71 5.27
N MET A 174 -14.52 -6.03 5.47
CA MET A 174 -14.15 -5.49 6.78
C MET A 174 -15.00 -4.26 7.11
N SER A 175 -15.14 -3.92 8.37
CA SER A 175 -15.55 -2.58 8.78
C SER A 175 -14.32 -1.70 8.95
N PHE A 176 -14.50 -0.40 8.70
CA PHE A 176 -13.43 0.58 8.79
C PHE A 176 -13.84 1.75 9.69
N SER A 177 -13.02 2.04 10.68
CA SER A 177 -13.13 3.25 11.49
C SER A 177 -11.82 4.02 11.43
N ALA A 178 -11.89 5.34 11.56
CA ALA A 178 -10.68 6.16 11.65
C ALA A 178 -10.84 7.31 12.62
N ALA A 179 -9.72 7.77 13.19
CA ALA A 179 -9.64 9.03 13.89
C ALA A 179 -8.59 9.94 13.25
N CYS A 180 -9.04 11.13 12.85
CA CYS A 180 -8.20 12.19 12.29
C CYS A 180 -8.51 13.52 12.97
N PRO A 181 -7.53 14.42 13.13
CA PRO A 181 -7.83 15.82 13.42
C PRO A 181 -8.70 16.43 12.31
N LYS A 182 -9.58 17.39 12.65
CA LYS A 182 -10.56 17.97 11.72
C LYS A 182 -9.97 18.52 10.43
N ASP A 183 -8.78 19.11 10.51
CA ASP A 183 -8.11 19.74 9.38
C ASP A 183 -7.27 18.74 8.54
N TYR A 184 -7.26 17.47 8.95
CA TYR A 184 -6.48 16.38 8.33
C TYR A 184 -7.35 15.19 7.92
N MET A 185 -8.59 15.46 7.55
CA MET A 185 -9.52 14.44 7.04
C MET A 185 -9.13 13.99 5.63
N PRO A 186 -9.44 12.76 5.24
CA PRO A 186 -9.22 12.32 3.87
C PRO A 186 -10.09 13.12 2.88
N PRO A 187 -9.74 13.12 1.58
CA PRO A 187 -10.50 13.80 0.55
C PRO A 187 -11.98 13.41 0.54
N LYS A 188 -12.86 14.38 0.27
CA LYS A 188 -14.32 14.18 0.31
C LYS A 188 -14.81 12.98 -0.51
N HIS A 189 -14.27 12.77 -1.71
CA HIS A 189 -14.66 11.64 -2.57
C HIS A 189 -14.30 10.27 -1.97
N ILE A 190 -13.26 10.19 -1.13
CA ILE A 190 -12.90 8.97 -0.38
C ILE A 190 -13.89 8.72 0.75
N ILE A 191 -14.32 9.78 1.44
CA ILE A 191 -15.38 9.69 2.45
C ILE A 191 -16.67 9.19 1.79
N GLU A 192 -17.08 9.80 0.68
CA GLU A 192 -18.25 9.39 -0.11
C GLU A 192 -18.15 7.93 -0.59
N PHE A 193 -16.93 7.48 -0.97
CA PHE A 193 -16.69 6.05 -1.27
C PHE A 193 -16.95 5.17 -0.05
N GLY A 194 -16.39 5.54 1.11
CA GLY A 194 -16.58 4.83 2.36
C GLY A 194 -18.05 4.74 2.77
N GLU A 195 -18.79 5.82 2.71
CA GLU A 195 -20.24 5.87 2.98
C GLU A 195 -21.05 4.97 2.03
N LYS A 196 -20.71 5.01 0.73
CA LYS A 196 -21.41 4.24 -0.31
C LYS A 196 -21.18 2.73 -0.19
N TYR A 197 -19.93 2.32 0.05
CA TYR A 197 -19.56 0.90 0.03
C TYR A 197 -19.43 0.27 1.40
N GLY A 198 -19.39 1.07 2.46
CA GLY A 198 -19.28 0.59 3.85
C GLY A 198 -20.53 -0.08 4.41
N ASN A 199 -21.72 0.14 3.81
CA ASN A 199 -22.99 -0.44 4.28
C ASN A 199 -23.21 -0.26 5.79
N GLY A 200 -22.91 0.93 6.32
CA GLY A 200 -22.99 1.24 7.76
C GLY A 200 -21.82 0.71 8.60
N LYS A 201 -20.76 0.21 7.96
CA LYS A 201 -19.55 -0.27 8.61
C LYS A 201 -18.35 0.66 8.35
N PHE A 202 -18.61 1.93 8.07
CA PHE A 202 -17.61 2.96 7.84
C PHE A 202 -17.89 4.18 8.72
N GLU A 203 -16.89 4.65 9.43
CA GLU A 203 -16.97 5.85 10.24
C GLU A 203 -15.61 6.57 10.33
N ILE A 204 -15.65 7.90 10.36
CA ILE A 204 -14.48 8.74 10.68
C ILE A 204 -14.90 9.69 11.81
N VAL A 205 -14.15 9.65 12.89
CA VAL A 205 -14.37 10.45 14.09
C VAL A 205 -13.12 11.27 14.44
N THR A 206 -13.19 12.08 15.47
CA THR A 206 -12.03 12.85 15.96
C THR A 206 -11.45 12.28 17.26
N ASP A 207 -12.13 11.33 17.91
CA ASP A 207 -11.66 10.68 19.14
C ASP A 207 -11.00 9.34 18.80
N PRO A 208 -9.68 9.17 19.03
CA PRO A 208 -8.96 7.93 18.79
C PRO A 208 -9.50 6.74 19.57
N LEU A 209 -9.95 6.93 20.82
CA LEU A 209 -10.48 5.85 21.65
C LEU A 209 -11.85 5.36 21.13
N GLU A 210 -12.68 6.29 20.62
CA GLU A 210 -13.95 5.94 19.99
C GLU A 210 -13.72 5.12 18.72
N ALA A 211 -12.81 5.56 17.83
CA ALA A 211 -12.47 4.83 16.61
C ALA A 211 -11.92 3.44 16.90
N ALA A 212 -10.99 3.32 17.86
CA ALA A 212 -10.28 2.08 18.17
C ALA A 212 -11.15 1.05 18.91
N LYS A 213 -12.30 1.44 19.42
CA LYS A 213 -13.16 0.56 20.21
C LYS A 213 -13.52 -0.72 19.44
N ASN A 214 -13.18 -1.88 20.07
CA ASN A 214 -13.40 -3.22 19.50
C ASN A 214 -12.73 -3.43 18.13
N ALA A 215 -11.63 -2.74 17.82
CA ALA A 215 -10.85 -2.98 16.62
C ALA A 215 -10.11 -4.33 16.69
N ASP A 216 -10.06 -5.04 15.58
CA ASP A 216 -9.26 -6.26 15.39
C ASP A 216 -7.88 -5.94 14.82
N VAL A 217 -7.77 -4.81 14.13
CA VAL A 217 -6.55 -4.29 13.53
C VAL A 217 -6.49 -2.78 13.78
N VAL A 218 -5.41 -2.30 14.38
CA VAL A 218 -5.08 -0.88 14.45
C VAL A 218 -3.96 -0.59 13.45
N TYR A 219 -4.15 0.43 12.65
CA TYR A 219 -3.15 0.90 11.67
C TYR A 219 -2.78 2.35 11.99
N THR A 220 -1.51 2.67 11.90
CA THR A 220 -1.03 4.06 11.98
C THR A 220 0.10 4.31 10.99
N ASP A 221 0.32 5.57 10.69
CA ASP A 221 1.39 6.04 9.81
C ASP A 221 1.96 7.34 10.36
N VAL A 222 3.14 7.73 9.88
CA VAL A 222 3.82 8.95 10.30
C VAL A 222 2.89 10.17 10.16
N TRP A 223 2.95 11.08 11.13
CA TRP A 223 2.16 12.32 11.10
C TRP A 223 2.60 13.31 10.02
N ALA A 224 3.90 13.29 9.65
CA ALA A 224 4.44 14.07 8.56
C ALA A 224 5.07 13.14 7.53
N SER A 225 4.46 13.06 6.35
CA SER A 225 4.97 12.28 5.22
C SER A 225 6.16 12.96 4.54
N MET A 226 6.84 12.23 3.64
CA MET A 226 7.94 12.78 2.84
C MET A 226 7.50 14.02 2.06
N GLY A 227 8.25 15.10 2.19
CA GLY A 227 7.95 16.42 1.59
C GLY A 227 7.16 17.37 2.50
N GLN A 228 6.83 16.94 3.73
CA GLN A 228 6.08 17.75 4.71
C GLN A 228 6.94 18.12 5.94
N GLU A 229 8.25 18.00 5.84
CA GLU A 229 9.18 18.19 6.96
C GLU A 229 9.13 19.62 7.54
N GLU A 230 8.82 20.63 6.72
CA GLU A 230 8.65 22.01 7.15
C GLU A 230 7.41 22.21 8.05
N GLU A 231 6.39 21.37 7.90
CA GLU A 231 5.16 21.38 8.69
C GLU A 231 5.25 20.55 9.97
N LYS A 232 6.37 19.88 10.23
CA LYS A 232 6.50 18.88 11.30
C LYS A 232 5.98 19.39 12.65
N LYS A 233 6.36 20.57 13.09
CA LYS A 233 5.92 21.14 14.38
C LYS A 233 4.42 21.44 14.45
N ILE A 234 3.84 21.86 13.32
CA ILE A 234 2.40 22.14 13.24
C ILE A 234 1.63 20.83 13.32
N ARG A 235 2.11 19.81 12.62
CA ARG A 235 1.54 18.47 12.65
C ARG A 235 1.68 17.80 14.02
N GLU A 236 2.83 17.85 14.64
CA GLU A 236 3.03 17.36 16.02
C GLU A 236 2.00 17.95 17.00
N ALA A 237 1.70 19.23 16.88
CA ALA A 237 0.69 19.88 17.72
C ALA A 237 -0.74 19.44 17.37
N ALA A 238 -1.05 19.29 16.07
CA ALA A 238 -2.38 18.88 15.60
C ALA A 238 -2.68 17.42 15.93
N PHE A 239 -1.67 16.56 15.89
CA PHE A 239 -1.79 15.11 16.15
C PHE A 239 -1.51 14.74 17.62
N ALA A 240 -1.34 15.73 18.50
CA ALA A 240 -1.25 15.46 19.93
C ALA A 240 -2.50 14.71 20.43
N GLY A 241 -2.31 13.49 20.95
CA GLY A 241 -3.39 12.59 21.34
C GLY A 241 -3.79 11.51 20.30
N TYR A 242 -3.23 11.56 19.08
CA TYR A 242 -3.45 10.53 18.03
C TYR A 242 -2.33 9.46 18.02
N GLN A 243 -1.75 9.20 19.15
CA GLN A 243 -0.69 8.20 19.30
C GLN A 243 -1.28 6.82 19.60
N VAL A 244 -0.82 5.79 18.90
CA VAL A 244 -1.11 4.40 19.24
C VAL A 244 -0.24 4.01 20.45
N ASN A 245 -0.89 3.88 21.61
CA ASN A 245 -0.29 3.60 22.90
C ASN A 245 -1.12 2.57 23.67
N LYS A 246 -0.70 2.20 24.88
CA LYS A 246 -1.39 1.19 25.70
C LYS A 246 -2.80 1.58 26.10
N GLU A 247 -3.09 2.87 26.28
CA GLU A 247 -4.43 3.34 26.59
C GLU A 247 -5.38 3.11 25.40
N LEU A 248 -4.94 3.41 24.19
CA LEU A 248 -5.67 3.14 22.97
C LEU A 248 -5.85 1.63 22.77
N MET A 249 -4.79 0.84 22.95
CA MET A 249 -4.88 -0.62 22.82
C MET A 249 -5.80 -1.27 23.84
N ALA A 250 -6.01 -0.66 25.02
CA ALA A 250 -6.91 -1.19 26.04
C ALA A 250 -8.40 -1.19 25.65
N VAL A 251 -8.81 -0.40 24.65
CA VAL A 251 -10.21 -0.37 24.16
C VAL A 251 -10.45 -1.25 22.93
N THR A 252 -9.39 -1.83 22.37
CA THR A 252 -9.46 -2.75 21.22
C THR A 252 -9.85 -4.17 21.64
N ASN A 253 -10.04 -5.06 20.69
CA ASN A 253 -10.18 -6.48 20.98
C ASN A 253 -8.88 -7.05 21.56
N LYS A 254 -9.00 -8.07 22.44
CA LYS A 254 -7.86 -8.64 23.17
C LYS A 254 -6.72 -9.14 22.29
N ASP A 255 -7.04 -9.62 21.10
CA ASP A 255 -6.11 -10.14 20.09
C ASP A 255 -5.89 -9.15 18.95
N CYS A 256 -6.12 -7.86 19.18
CA CYS A 256 -5.91 -6.82 18.19
C CYS A 256 -4.45 -6.79 17.74
N MET A 257 -4.23 -6.76 16.43
CA MET A 257 -2.92 -6.59 15.83
C MET A 257 -2.65 -5.12 15.49
N VAL A 258 -1.38 -4.74 15.43
CA VAL A 258 -0.97 -3.40 15.00
C VAL A 258 -0.14 -3.50 13.74
N LEU A 259 -0.45 -2.66 12.76
CA LEU A 259 0.26 -2.53 11.48
C LEU A 259 0.80 -1.11 11.30
N HIS A 260 1.89 -1.01 10.55
CA HIS A 260 2.56 0.24 10.22
C HIS A 260 3.41 0.10 8.94
N CYS A 261 3.13 0.88 7.91
CA CYS A 261 3.84 0.79 6.62
C CYS A 261 5.34 1.12 6.67
N LEU A 262 5.82 1.64 7.80
CA LEU A 262 7.20 2.06 8.02
C LEU A 262 7.68 3.20 7.06
N PRO A 263 8.61 4.08 7.51
CA PRO A 263 9.29 4.08 8.82
C PRO A 263 8.37 4.51 9.95
N ALA A 264 8.61 4.04 11.17
CA ALA A 264 7.87 4.46 12.35
C ALA A 264 8.71 5.44 13.21
N HIS A 265 8.07 6.49 13.73
CA HIS A 265 8.66 7.42 14.67
C HIS A 265 8.18 7.09 16.09
N ARG A 266 8.93 6.19 16.76
CA ARG A 266 8.61 5.78 18.12
C ARG A 266 8.57 6.99 19.07
N GLY A 267 7.44 7.16 19.76
CA GLY A 267 7.17 8.33 20.62
C GLY A 267 6.37 9.43 19.94
N GLU A 268 6.18 9.38 18.61
CA GLU A 268 5.25 10.21 17.85
C GLU A 268 3.93 9.44 17.64
N GLU A 269 3.67 8.88 16.45
CA GLU A 269 2.43 8.19 16.10
C GLU A 269 2.23 6.85 16.83
N ILE A 270 3.29 6.24 17.30
CA ILE A 270 3.26 4.97 18.04
C ILE A 270 4.29 4.96 19.18
N THR A 271 3.95 4.42 20.33
CA THR A 271 4.91 4.26 21.42
C THR A 271 5.88 3.11 21.14
N ALA A 272 7.09 3.19 21.71
CA ALA A 272 8.12 2.17 21.51
C ALA A 272 7.70 0.80 22.04
N ASP A 273 7.01 0.75 23.17
CA ASP A 273 6.55 -0.48 23.80
C ASP A 273 5.44 -1.18 22.98
N VAL A 274 4.46 -0.44 22.48
CA VAL A 274 3.43 -1.00 21.56
C VAL A 274 4.05 -1.47 20.27
N PHE A 275 4.98 -0.69 19.68
CA PHE A 275 5.67 -1.10 18.48
C PHE A 275 6.43 -2.43 18.66
N GLU A 276 7.20 -2.57 19.75
CA GLU A 276 7.98 -3.78 20.02
C GLU A 276 7.09 -4.99 20.36
N GLU A 277 5.95 -4.77 21.02
CA GLU A 277 4.96 -5.82 21.30
C GLU A 277 4.37 -6.39 20.00
N HIS A 278 4.17 -5.55 18.97
CA HIS A 278 3.61 -5.89 17.66
C HIS A 278 4.67 -5.96 16.53
N ALA A 279 5.96 -6.00 16.88
CA ALA A 279 7.04 -6.00 15.89
C ALA A 279 6.95 -7.16 14.90
N ASN A 280 6.50 -8.35 15.35
CA ASN A 280 6.33 -9.51 14.49
C ASN A 280 5.32 -9.26 13.36
N GLU A 281 4.19 -8.65 13.65
CA GLU A 281 3.15 -8.30 12.69
C GLU A 281 3.63 -7.22 11.72
N ILE A 282 4.27 -6.16 12.24
CA ILE A 282 4.77 -5.02 11.44
C ILE A 282 5.89 -5.46 10.49
N PHE A 283 6.81 -6.33 10.92
CA PHE A 283 7.88 -6.81 10.05
C PHE A 283 7.41 -7.89 9.07
N GLU A 284 6.39 -8.69 9.42
CA GLU A 284 5.73 -9.58 8.48
C GLU A 284 4.99 -8.81 7.39
N GLU A 285 4.30 -7.70 7.75
CA GLU A 285 3.72 -6.75 6.81
C GLU A 285 4.78 -6.21 5.83
N ALA A 286 5.95 -5.83 6.34
CA ALA A 286 7.06 -5.37 5.51
C ALA A 286 7.60 -6.48 4.58
N GLU A 287 7.68 -7.74 5.03
CA GLU A 287 8.03 -8.88 4.17
C GLU A 287 6.97 -9.13 3.11
N ASN A 288 5.70 -9.07 3.47
CA ASN A 288 4.58 -9.30 2.56
C ASN A 288 4.50 -8.29 1.40
N ARG A 289 5.18 -7.14 1.51
CA ARG A 289 5.41 -6.23 0.38
C ARG A 289 6.07 -6.94 -0.80
N LEU A 290 7.06 -7.79 -0.53
CA LEU A 290 7.73 -8.57 -1.58
C LEU A 290 6.75 -9.50 -2.29
N HIS A 291 5.94 -10.23 -1.53
CA HIS A 291 5.06 -11.27 -2.06
C HIS A 291 3.82 -10.67 -2.77
N ALA A 292 3.19 -9.67 -2.18
CA ALA A 292 2.09 -8.94 -2.80
C ALA A 292 2.52 -8.25 -4.10
N GLN A 293 3.69 -7.62 -4.13
CA GLN A 293 4.21 -6.98 -5.34
C GLN A 293 4.60 -8.00 -6.43
N LYS A 294 5.12 -9.19 -6.07
CA LYS A 294 5.30 -10.29 -7.04
C LYS A 294 3.96 -10.67 -7.68
N ALA A 295 2.92 -10.83 -6.88
CA ALA A 295 1.59 -11.14 -7.40
C ALA A 295 1.07 -10.05 -8.35
N VAL A 296 1.23 -8.76 -7.99
CA VAL A 296 0.88 -7.63 -8.87
C VAL A 296 1.67 -7.67 -10.18
N LEU A 297 2.98 -7.94 -10.13
CA LEU A 297 3.82 -8.06 -11.33
C LEU A 297 3.31 -9.17 -12.25
N VAL A 298 2.98 -10.34 -11.70
CA VAL A 298 2.43 -11.47 -12.47
C VAL A 298 1.08 -11.10 -13.07
N GLU A 299 0.14 -10.57 -12.27
CA GLU A 299 -1.20 -10.15 -12.73
C GLU A 299 -1.17 -9.12 -13.88
N CYS A 300 -0.18 -8.23 -13.87
CA CYS A 300 -0.06 -7.17 -14.87
C CYS A 300 0.80 -7.57 -16.07
N MET A 301 1.84 -8.40 -15.90
CA MET A 301 2.89 -8.59 -16.91
C MET A 301 3.00 -10.02 -17.45
N ALA A 302 2.42 -11.02 -16.79
CA ALA A 302 2.49 -12.39 -17.31
C ALA A 302 1.64 -12.57 -18.56
N ASP A 303 2.14 -13.35 -19.51
CA ASP A 303 1.39 -13.72 -20.70
C ASP A 303 0.31 -14.77 -20.39
N GLU A 304 0.59 -15.64 -19.40
CA GLU A 304 -0.33 -16.66 -18.88
C GLU A 304 -0.25 -16.69 -17.35
N MET A 305 -1.38 -16.85 -16.69
CA MET A 305 -1.41 -16.98 -15.23
C MET A 305 -0.90 -18.36 -14.82
N PRO A 306 -0.13 -18.46 -13.72
CA PRO A 306 0.31 -19.76 -13.21
C PRO A 306 -0.88 -20.63 -12.80
N GLU A 307 -0.71 -21.95 -12.93
CA GLU A 307 -1.72 -22.89 -12.45
C GLU A 307 -1.91 -22.69 -10.94
N LYS A 308 -3.17 -22.71 -10.50
CA LYS A 308 -3.51 -22.61 -9.09
C LYS A 308 -3.10 -23.92 -8.41
N VAL A 309 -2.22 -23.83 -7.41
CA VAL A 309 -1.83 -24.96 -6.57
C VAL A 309 -2.86 -25.18 -5.46
#